data_4e6b67ae06e576c09dcb6f14d66fcee4
#
_entry.id   4e6b67ae06e576c09dcb6f14d66fcee4
#
_cell.length_a   1.000
_cell.length_b   1.000
_cell.length_c   1.000
_cell.angle_alpha   90.00
_cell.angle_beta   90.00
_cell.angle_gamma   90.00
#
_symmetry.space_group_name_H-M   'P 1'
#
loop_
_entity.id
_entity.type
_entity.pdbx_description
1 polymer ?
#
loop_
_entity_poly.entity_id
_entity_poly.type
_entity_poly.pdbx_seq_one_letter_code
_entity_poly.pdbx_strand_id
1 'polypeptide(L)'
;MFGTYRRDDVTLLLKDITGQIEPLGTQARERKIQSGTPYYEMLPIEYEPTPAYLHAYQDALARYAGITAEAVGSVARQIWAEKGDSAALVSLARAGTPVGILIKRYLKTYYHADVTHASVSIIRGRGIDENAMAWLLERHAPEDLQFVDGWTGKGAIQGQLQQAMQAYPGVSPGLAVLSDPACLAEKWGTREDFLIASSCLNSVVSGLLSRTVYRPDLIGPQDFHGAVFYDQWQDRDLTYQFIDRIEAHFRPPRQTPPPPGPQTDLTAAEEVTQICRVFGVRDRNLVKPSIGEATRVLLRRMPWKILVHSLDDEAHLGHLYQLAREKQVPLEVYPLVHYRACGLIREMADA
;
A
#
# COMPACT_ATOMS: atom_id res chain seq x y z
N MET A 1 -11.86 21.49 -2.50
CA MET A 1 -10.64 20.81 -2.99
C MET A 1 -10.83 19.34 -2.68
N PHE A 2 -10.57 18.43 -3.60
CA PHE A 2 -10.73 16.99 -3.42
C PHE A 2 -9.47 16.40 -2.78
N GLY A 3 -9.59 15.87 -1.56
CA GLY A 3 -8.47 15.41 -0.75
C GLY A 3 -7.67 16.53 -0.10
N THR A 4 -6.75 16.18 0.81
CA THR A 4 -5.93 17.14 1.58
C THR A 4 -4.50 17.24 1.06
N TYR A 5 -4.14 16.52 0.00
CA TYR A 5 -2.81 16.60 -0.60
C TYR A 5 -2.56 17.96 -1.25
N ARG A 6 -1.36 18.50 -1.05
CA ARG A 6 -0.91 19.75 -1.69
C ARG A 6 -0.73 19.51 -3.19
N ARG A 7 -1.14 20.48 -4.01
CA ARG A 7 -1.07 20.39 -5.48
C ARG A 7 0.35 20.23 -6.01
N ASP A 8 1.33 20.79 -5.30
CA ASP A 8 2.75 20.70 -5.67
C ASP A 8 3.33 19.30 -5.41
N ASP A 9 2.69 18.52 -4.53
CA ASP A 9 3.14 17.18 -4.17
C ASP A 9 2.59 16.09 -5.11
N VAL A 10 1.33 16.23 -5.55
CA VAL A 10 0.69 15.21 -6.37
C VAL A 10 -0.53 15.71 -7.14
N THR A 11 -0.70 15.24 -8.37
CA THR A 11 -1.94 15.34 -9.15
C THR A 11 -2.78 14.09 -8.92
N LEU A 12 -3.99 14.26 -8.39
CA LEU A 12 -4.93 13.13 -8.19
C LEU A 12 -5.72 12.88 -9.50
N LEU A 13 -5.44 11.79 -10.20
CA LEU A 13 -6.21 11.35 -11.36
C LEU A 13 -7.35 10.44 -10.86
N LEU A 14 -8.27 11.04 -10.13
CA LEU A 14 -9.42 10.40 -9.50
C LEU A 14 -10.65 11.30 -9.63
N LYS A 15 -11.81 10.70 -9.84
CA LYS A 15 -13.10 11.40 -9.81
C LYS A 15 -13.62 11.53 -8.39
N ASP A 16 -14.05 12.73 -8.01
CA ASP A 16 -14.77 12.95 -6.75
C ASP A 16 -16.20 12.39 -6.86
N ILE A 17 -16.48 11.36 -6.07
CA ILE A 17 -17.81 10.75 -5.94
C ILE A 17 -18.38 10.91 -4.52
N THR A 18 -17.92 11.92 -3.79
CA THR A 18 -18.42 12.23 -2.44
C THR A 18 -19.92 12.49 -2.46
N GLY A 19 -20.65 11.83 -1.56
CA GLY A 19 -22.10 11.92 -1.48
C GLY A 19 -22.87 11.14 -2.56
N GLN A 20 -22.20 10.48 -3.51
CA GLN A 20 -22.84 9.73 -4.60
C GLN A 20 -22.91 8.22 -4.34
N ILE A 21 -22.27 7.73 -3.30
CA ILE A 21 -22.23 6.32 -2.94
C ILE A 21 -22.39 6.12 -1.44
N GLU A 22 -23.34 5.27 -1.07
CA GLU A 22 -23.57 4.92 0.33
C GLU A 22 -22.56 3.87 0.80
N PRO A 23 -21.85 4.12 1.92
CA PRO A 23 -20.92 3.16 2.47
C PRO A 23 -21.65 1.98 3.11
N LEU A 24 -21.09 0.78 2.93
CA LEU A 24 -21.66 -0.45 3.44
C LEU A 24 -20.84 -1.04 4.60
N GLY A 25 -21.52 -1.48 5.64
CA GLY A 25 -20.94 -2.25 6.73
C GLY A 25 -20.38 -3.60 6.26
N THR A 26 -19.50 -4.19 7.07
CA THR A 26 -18.78 -5.42 6.72
C THR A 26 -19.72 -6.58 6.36
N GLN A 27 -20.78 -6.81 7.13
CA GLN A 27 -21.72 -7.91 6.87
C GLN A 27 -22.52 -7.70 5.56
N ALA A 28 -23.04 -6.48 5.34
CA ALA A 28 -23.80 -6.17 4.12
C ALA A 28 -22.93 -6.30 2.87
N ARG A 29 -21.67 -5.88 2.98
CA ARG A 29 -20.67 -5.99 1.90
C ARG A 29 -20.33 -7.43 1.61
N GLU A 30 -20.12 -8.25 2.63
CA GLU A 30 -19.82 -9.66 2.48
C GLU A 30 -20.97 -10.42 1.77
N ARG A 31 -22.23 -10.16 2.17
CA ARG A 31 -23.40 -10.74 1.49
C ARG A 31 -23.45 -10.38 0.00
N LYS A 32 -23.16 -9.11 -0.35
CA LYS A 32 -23.14 -8.67 -1.75
C LYS A 32 -22.00 -9.33 -2.53
N ILE A 33 -20.81 -9.51 -1.95
CA ILE A 33 -19.71 -10.23 -2.58
C ILE A 33 -20.10 -11.67 -2.88
N GLN A 34 -20.70 -12.35 -1.92
CA GLN A 34 -21.17 -13.73 -2.08
C GLN A 34 -22.31 -13.86 -3.10
N SER A 35 -23.12 -12.80 -3.28
CA SER A 35 -24.13 -12.74 -4.35
C SER A 35 -23.58 -12.32 -5.73
N GLY A 36 -22.24 -12.18 -5.86
CA GLY A 36 -21.58 -11.90 -7.14
C GLY A 36 -21.31 -10.43 -7.43
N THR A 37 -21.64 -9.49 -6.52
CA THR A 37 -21.30 -8.08 -6.73
C THR A 37 -19.78 -7.87 -6.55
N PRO A 38 -19.09 -7.29 -7.55
CA PRO A 38 -17.67 -7.01 -7.44
C PRO A 38 -17.36 -6.09 -6.24
N TYR A 39 -16.31 -6.41 -5.48
CA TYR A 39 -15.96 -5.65 -4.29
C TYR A 39 -15.64 -4.17 -4.58
N TYR A 40 -15.19 -3.87 -5.79
CA TYR A 40 -14.80 -2.52 -6.20
C TYR A 40 -16.00 -1.61 -6.53
N GLU A 41 -17.20 -2.16 -6.66
CA GLU A 41 -18.44 -1.39 -6.83
C GLU A 41 -19.02 -0.87 -5.51
N MET A 42 -18.43 -1.28 -4.38
CA MET A 42 -18.94 -0.95 -3.05
C MET A 42 -17.92 -0.11 -2.29
N LEU A 43 -18.41 0.86 -1.52
CA LEU A 43 -17.62 1.62 -0.56
C LEU A 43 -17.77 0.97 0.83
N PRO A 44 -16.67 0.57 1.50
CA PRO A 44 -16.76 0.19 2.91
C PRO A 44 -16.99 1.41 3.79
N ILE A 45 -17.68 1.23 4.91
CA ILE A 45 -17.64 2.24 5.99
C ILE A 45 -16.17 2.43 6.38
N GLU A 46 -15.70 3.66 6.27
CA GLU A 46 -14.40 4.06 6.81
C GLU A 46 -14.57 4.32 8.30
N TYR A 47 -13.83 3.58 9.12
CA TYR A 47 -13.93 3.72 10.57
C TYR A 47 -12.95 4.79 11.06
N GLU A 48 -13.44 5.58 12.02
CA GLU A 48 -12.58 6.46 12.78
C GLU A 48 -11.53 5.65 13.55
N PRO A 49 -10.24 6.04 13.50
CA PRO A 49 -9.21 5.37 14.27
C PRO A 49 -9.50 5.45 15.78
N THR A 50 -9.48 4.31 16.46
CA THR A 50 -9.56 4.28 17.91
C THR A 50 -8.27 4.82 18.54
N PRO A 51 -8.28 5.23 19.82
CA PRO A 51 -7.06 5.63 20.53
C PRO A 51 -5.93 4.59 20.44
N ALA A 52 -6.25 3.30 20.49
CA ALA A 52 -5.26 2.22 20.34
C ALA A 52 -4.60 2.21 18.95
N TYR A 53 -5.38 2.52 17.90
CA TYR A 53 -4.85 2.65 16.54
C TYR A 53 -3.92 3.85 16.40
N LEU A 54 -4.33 4.99 16.95
CA LEU A 54 -3.52 6.19 16.92
C LEU A 54 -2.22 5.99 17.69
N HIS A 55 -2.27 5.30 18.82
CA HIS A 55 -1.06 4.95 19.59
C HIS A 55 -0.13 4.06 18.79
N ALA A 56 -0.63 2.96 18.22
CA ALA A 56 0.17 2.07 17.37
C ALA A 56 0.79 2.79 16.17
N TYR A 57 0.06 3.73 15.58
CA TYR A 57 0.58 4.58 14.50
C TYR A 57 1.69 5.50 14.97
N GLN A 58 1.51 6.20 16.11
CA GLN A 58 2.51 7.13 16.64
C GLN A 58 3.81 6.41 17.01
N ASP A 59 3.69 5.25 17.65
CA ASP A 59 4.84 4.42 18.02
C ASP A 59 5.58 3.91 16.78
N ALA A 60 4.83 3.44 15.77
CA ALA A 60 5.39 3.01 14.50
C ALA A 60 6.09 4.17 13.78
N LEU A 61 5.46 5.36 13.75
CA LEU A 61 6.05 6.53 13.12
C LEU A 61 7.32 6.99 13.83
N ALA A 62 7.32 6.99 15.17
CA ALA A 62 8.50 7.36 15.95
C ALA A 62 9.66 6.36 15.74
N ARG A 63 9.35 5.06 15.70
CA ARG A 63 10.35 3.98 15.60
C ARG A 63 10.90 3.82 14.19
N TYR A 64 10.06 3.93 13.16
CA TYR A 64 10.41 3.53 11.79
C TYR A 64 10.59 4.70 10.81
N ALA A 65 10.46 5.97 11.26
CA ALA A 65 10.66 7.12 10.36
C ALA A 65 12.05 7.12 9.72
N GLY A 66 13.10 6.80 10.48
CA GLY A 66 14.47 6.75 9.97
C GLY A 66 14.68 5.70 8.90
N ILE A 67 14.27 4.44 9.14
CA ILE A 67 14.40 3.37 8.13
C ILE A 67 13.49 3.63 6.92
N THR A 68 12.31 4.21 7.13
CA THR A 68 11.43 4.61 6.03
C THR A 68 12.10 5.68 5.15
N ALA A 69 12.75 6.68 5.76
CA ALA A 69 13.49 7.72 5.04
C ALA A 69 14.69 7.16 4.26
N GLU A 70 15.43 6.20 4.84
CA GLU A 70 16.52 5.50 4.15
C GLU A 70 15.99 4.71 2.94
N ALA A 71 14.85 4.03 3.10
CA ALA A 71 14.20 3.31 2.01
C ALA A 71 13.74 4.25 0.89
N VAL A 72 13.17 5.42 1.23
CA VAL A 72 12.83 6.47 0.26
C VAL A 72 14.07 6.91 -0.52
N GLY A 73 15.17 7.21 0.16
CA GLY A 73 16.41 7.63 -0.49
C GLY A 73 17.00 6.55 -1.41
N SER A 74 16.90 5.28 -1.01
CA SER A 74 17.34 4.15 -1.85
C SER A 74 16.52 4.02 -3.12
N VAL A 75 15.18 4.10 -3.03
CA VAL A 75 14.28 4.04 -4.18
C VAL A 75 14.47 5.24 -5.09
N ALA A 76 14.51 6.45 -4.53
CA ALA A 76 14.71 7.68 -5.27
C ALA A 76 16.01 7.64 -6.09
N ARG A 77 17.11 7.14 -5.51
CA ARG A 77 18.39 6.96 -6.21
C ARG A 77 18.28 6.00 -7.40
N GLN A 78 17.56 4.89 -7.24
CA GLN A 78 17.37 3.92 -8.33
C GLN A 78 16.55 4.51 -9.47
N ILE A 79 15.49 5.26 -9.16
CA ILE A 79 14.66 5.96 -10.15
C ILE A 79 15.50 7.01 -10.87
N TRP A 80 16.24 7.82 -10.13
CA TRP A 80 17.11 8.86 -10.69
C TRP A 80 18.18 8.30 -11.63
N ALA A 81 18.82 7.21 -11.22
CA ALA A 81 19.88 6.58 -12.02
C ALA A 81 19.39 6.05 -13.38
N GLU A 82 18.11 5.67 -13.46
CA GLU A 82 17.51 5.15 -14.70
C GLU A 82 16.85 6.23 -15.54
N LYS A 83 16.10 7.14 -14.92
CA LYS A 83 15.17 8.05 -15.62
C LYS A 83 15.58 9.53 -15.55
N GLY A 84 16.45 9.91 -14.60
CA GLY A 84 16.86 11.31 -14.44
C GLY A 84 15.69 12.28 -14.26
N ASP A 85 15.79 13.45 -14.90
CA ASP A 85 14.80 14.52 -14.85
C ASP A 85 13.45 14.17 -15.52
N SER A 86 13.44 13.19 -16.43
CA SER A 86 12.24 12.80 -17.16
C SER A 86 11.30 11.91 -16.33
N ALA A 87 11.74 11.45 -15.17
CA ALA A 87 10.95 10.58 -14.32
C ALA A 87 9.54 11.13 -14.03
N ALA A 88 8.52 10.33 -14.29
CA ALA A 88 7.13 10.62 -13.93
C ALA A 88 6.64 9.56 -12.93
N LEU A 89 6.50 9.96 -11.67
CA LEU A 89 6.05 9.07 -10.60
C LEU A 89 4.55 8.82 -10.71
N VAL A 90 4.16 7.56 -10.68
CA VAL A 90 2.76 7.11 -10.79
C VAL A 90 2.42 6.27 -9.55
N SER A 91 1.90 6.94 -8.53
CA SER A 91 1.52 6.26 -7.29
C SER A 91 0.23 5.49 -7.42
N LEU A 92 0.22 4.25 -6.92
CA LEU A 92 -0.99 3.44 -6.86
C LEU A 92 -1.85 3.89 -5.67
N ALA A 93 -3.01 4.47 -5.98
CA ALA A 93 -3.92 4.99 -4.96
C ALA A 93 -4.51 3.84 -4.12
N ARG A 94 -4.56 4.02 -2.85
CA ARG A 94 -4.19 5.23 -2.07
C ARG A 94 -2.84 5.09 -1.33
N ALA A 95 -2.40 3.87 -0.98
CA ALA A 95 -1.25 3.64 -0.12
C ALA A 95 0.08 4.11 -0.72
N GLY A 96 0.21 4.06 -2.04
CA GLY A 96 1.40 4.54 -2.74
C GLY A 96 1.55 6.07 -2.77
N THR A 97 0.44 6.82 -2.64
CA THR A 97 0.45 8.28 -2.80
C THR A 97 1.41 9.00 -1.85
N PRO A 98 1.37 8.79 -0.52
CA PRO A 98 2.34 9.44 0.38
C PRO A 98 3.78 8.98 0.12
N VAL A 99 3.99 7.78 -0.39
CA VAL A 99 5.33 7.27 -0.75
C VAL A 99 5.87 8.01 -1.98
N GLY A 100 5.05 8.18 -3.02
CA GLY A 100 5.43 8.97 -4.19
C GLY A 100 5.76 10.42 -3.85
N ILE A 101 5.01 11.04 -2.93
CA ILE A 101 5.31 12.39 -2.42
C ILE A 101 6.69 12.41 -1.75
N LEU A 102 6.99 11.45 -0.89
CA LEU A 102 8.31 11.35 -0.24
C LEU A 102 9.44 11.19 -1.26
N ILE A 103 9.26 10.34 -2.26
CA ILE A 103 10.25 10.14 -3.34
C ILE A 103 10.43 11.44 -4.13
N LYS A 104 9.34 12.11 -4.54
CA LYS A 104 9.40 13.42 -5.23
C LYS A 104 10.17 14.44 -4.42
N ARG A 105 9.86 14.59 -3.13
CA ARG A 105 10.53 15.54 -2.23
C ARG A 105 12.01 15.21 -2.05
N TYR A 106 12.34 13.92 -1.98
CA TYR A 106 13.73 13.48 -1.89
C TYR A 106 14.50 13.83 -3.16
N LEU A 107 13.94 13.58 -4.35
CA LEU A 107 14.53 13.96 -5.65
C LEU A 107 14.72 15.47 -5.74
N LYS A 108 13.74 16.25 -5.31
CA LYS A 108 13.84 17.72 -5.27
C LYS A 108 14.96 18.19 -4.34
N THR A 109 15.10 17.59 -3.17
CA THR A 109 16.08 18.00 -2.14
C THR A 109 17.52 17.68 -2.55
N TYR A 110 17.78 16.47 -3.05
CA TYR A 110 19.14 15.98 -3.25
C TYR A 110 19.59 15.93 -4.70
N TYR A 111 18.66 15.91 -5.64
CA TYR A 111 18.97 15.90 -7.08
C TYR A 111 18.50 17.17 -7.79
N HIS A 112 17.86 18.11 -7.07
CA HIS A 112 17.31 19.35 -7.60
C HIS A 112 16.31 19.15 -8.74
N ALA A 113 15.65 17.98 -8.77
CA ALA A 113 14.70 17.57 -9.78
C ALA A 113 13.26 17.70 -9.27
N ASP A 114 12.44 18.50 -9.95
CA ASP A 114 11.01 18.62 -9.65
C ASP A 114 10.19 17.75 -10.61
N VAL A 115 10.25 16.44 -10.39
CA VAL A 115 9.60 15.45 -11.25
C VAL A 115 8.08 15.48 -11.14
N THR A 116 7.38 15.09 -12.19
CA THR A 116 5.93 14.94 -12.17
C THR A 116 5.53 13.78 -11.24
N HIS A 117 4.44 13.98 -10.48
CA HIS A 117 3.86 12.95 -9.66
C HIS A 117 2.34 12.94 -9.80
N ALA A 118 1.79 11.81 -10.20
CA ALA A 118 0.36 11.55 -10.27
C ALA A 118 -0.03 10.35 -9.39
N SER A 119 -1.26 10.36 -8.88
CA SER A 119 -1.85 9.22 -8.16
C SER A 119 -2.99 8.65 -8.97
N VAL A 120 -2.93 7.35 -9.28
CA VAL A 120 -3.87 6.64 -10.15
C VAL A 120 -4.51 5.47 -9.44
N SER A 121 -5.71 5.11 -9.87
CA SER A 121 -6.40 3.93 -9.37
C SER A 121 -5.93 2.66 -10.07
N ILE A 122 -5.63 1.63 -9.27
CA ILE A 122 -5.54 0.24 -9.72
C ILE A 122 -6.49 -0.62 -8.90
N ILE A 123 -7.36 -1.36 -9.57
CA ILE A 123 -8.40 -2.15 -8.93
C ILE A 123 -8.21 -3.62 -9.30
N ARG A 124 -8.10 -4.47 -8.28
CA ARG A 124 -7.97 -5.91 -8.48
C ARG A 124 -9.19 -6.47 -9.21
N GLY A 125 -8.95 -7.20 -10.32
CA GLY A 125 -9.98 -7.77 -11.17
C GLY A 125 -10.60 -6.79 -12.16
N ARG A 126 -10.24 -5.47 -12.10
CA ARG A 126 -10.66 -4.45 -13.07
C ARG A 126 -9.47 -3.88 -13.86
N GLY A 127 -8.32 -3.75 -13.23
CA GLY A 127 -7.13 -3.17 -13.85
C GLY A 127 -6.81 -1.77 -13.37
N ILE A 128 -5.90 -1.13 -14.08
CA ILE A 128 -5.54 0.27 -13.90
C ILE A 128 -6.56 1.17 -14.60
N ASP A 129 -6.69 2.41 -14.15
CA ASP A 129 -7.52 3.42 -14.77
C ASP A 129 -7.00 3.80 -16.16
N GLU A 130 -7.75 3.44 -17.19
CA GLU A 130 -7.36 3.64 -18.59
C GLU A 130 -7.32 5.12 -18.99
N ASN A 131 -8.23 5.93 -18.44
CA ASN A 131 -8.25 7.37 -18.68
C ASN A 131 -7.06 8.07 -17.98
N ALA A 132 -6.68 7.59 -16.81
CA ALA A 132 -5.48 8.07 -16.13
C ALA A 132 -4.22 7.71 -16.91
N MET A 133 -4.14 6.50 -17.49
CA MET A 133 -3.04 6.10 -18.35
C MET A 133 -2.97 6.95 -19.63
N ALA A 134 -4.12 7.20 -20.26
CA ALA A 134 -4.18 8.08 -21.43
C ALA A 134 -3.67 9.49 -21.09
N TRP A 135 -4.11 10.06 -19.96
CA TRP A 135 -3.66 11.36 -19.48
C TRP A 135 -2.13 11.43 -19.26
N LEU A 136 -1.57 10.35 -18.68
CA LEU A 136 -0.12 10.25 -18.46
C LEU A 136 0.66 10.18 -19.76
N LEU A 137 0.23 9.32 -20.69
CA LEU A 137 0.92 9.09 -21.97
C LEU A 137 0.79 10.24 -22.97
N GLU A 138 -0.17 11.15 -22.79
CA GLU A 138 -0.21 12.41 -23.52
C GLU A 138 0.89 13.40 -23.07
N ARG A 139 1.48 13.21 -21.90
CA ARG A 139 2.39 14.17 -21.23
C ARG A 139 3.79 13.64 -21.00
N HIS A 140 3.96 12.34 -21.01
CA HIS A 140 5.21 11.66 -20.70
C HIS A 140 5.46 10.53 -21.68
N ALA A 141 6.72 10.27 -21.98
CA ALA A 141 7.11 9.09 -22.73
C ALA A 141 6.83 7.82 -21.88
N PRO A 142 6.46 6.69 -22.53
CA PRO A 142 6.16 5.45 -21.81
C PRO A 142 7.28 5.00 -20.85
N GLU A 143 8.53 5.15 -21.26
CA GLU A 143 9.71 4.78 -20.49
C GLU A 143 9.97 5.67 -19.26
N ASP A 144 9.40 6.86 -19.20
CA ASP A 144 9.56 7.79 -18.09
C ASP A 144 8.67 7.44 -16.89
N LEU A 145 7.58 6.68 -17.12
CA LEU A 145 6.65 6.32 -16.07
C LEU A 145 7.28 5.36 -15.07
N GLN A 146 7.13 5.67 -13.78
CA GLN A 146 7.55 4.82 -12.68
C GLN A 146 6.42 4.59 -11.69
N PHE A 147 5.90 3.36 -11.66
CA PHE A 147 4.87 3.00 -10.68
C PHE A 147 5.45 2.89 -9.27
N VAL A 148 4.68 3.39 -8.29
CA VAL A 148 5.09 3.48 -6.89
C VAL A 148 3.99 2.94 -5.97
N ASP A 149 4.38 2.10 -4.99
CA ASP A 149 3.52 1.70 -3.88
C ASP A 149 4.34 1.63 -2.57
N GLY A 150 3.70 1.30 -1.46
CA GLY A 150 4.35 1.29 -0.15
C GLY A 150 5.22 0.05 0.07
N TRP A 151 4.65 -1.14 -0.12
CA TRP A 151 5.32 -2.42 0.13
C TRP A 151 4.73 -3.54 -0.72
N THR A 152 5.48 -4.64 -0.84
CA THR A 152 4.96 -5.86 -1.43
C THR A 152 4.46 -6.82 -0.34
N GLY A 153 3.29 -7.41 -0.57
CA GLY A 153 2.83 -8.58 0.16
C GLY A 153 3.05 -9.82 -0.68
N LYS A 154 1.98 -10.49 -1.13
CA LYS A 154 2.07 -11.70 -1.97
C LYS A 154 2.05 -11.45 -3.49
N GLY A 155 2.29 -10.22 -3.94
CA GLY A 155 2.41 -9.86 -5.36
C GLY A 155 1.09 -9.62 -6.11
N ALA A 156 -0.05 -9.50 -5.41
CA ALA A 156 -1.34 -9.34 -6.09
C ALA A 156 -1.44 -8.04 -6.91
N ILE A 157 -0.91 -6.93 -6.40
CA ILE A 157 -0.89 -5.65 -7.12
C ILE A 157 0.14 -5.69 -8.24
N GLN A 158 1.33 -6.26 -8.01
CA GLN A 158 2.35 -6.43 -9.05
C GLN A 158 1.80 -7.23 -10.23
N GLY A 159 1.13 -8.36 -9.98
CA GLY A 159 0.53 -9.16 -11.05
C GLY A 159 -0.59 -8.42 -11.79
N GLN A 160 -1.40 -7.61 -11.09
CA GLN A 160 -2.43 -6.79 -11.71
C GLN A 160 -1.82 -5.69 -12.59
N LEU A 161 -0.71 -5.08 -12.15
CA LEU A 161 0.01 -4.07 -12.91
C LEU A 161 0.66 -4.68 -14.16
N GLN A 162 1.32 -5.84 -14.03
CA GLN A 162 1.90 -6.57 -15.15
C GLN A 162 0.86 -6.90 -16.22
N GLN A 163 -0.31 -7.36 -15.79
CA GLN A 163 -1.41 -7.64 -16.70
C GLN A 163 -1.92 -6.37 -17.41
N ALA A 164 -2.08 -5.28 -16.67
CA ALA A 164 -2.57 -4.02 -17.23
C ALA A 164 -1.60 -3.43 -18.26
N MET A 165 -0.29 -3.48 -17.99
CA MET A 165 0.73 -2.90 -18.87
C MET A 165 0.90 -3.64 -20.20
N GLN A 166 0.34 -4.82 -20.37
CA GLN A 166 0.29 -5.48 -21.67
C GLN A 166 -0.43 -4.64 -22.76
N ALA A 167 -1.34 -3.75 -22.34
CA ALA A 167 -2.05 -2.84 -23.24
C ALA A 167 -1.25 -1.56 -23.58
N TYR A 168 -0.10 -1.32 -22.92
CA TYR A 168 0.67 -0.07 -23.05
C TYR A 168 2.14 -0.35 -23.43
N PRO A 169 2.43 -0.61 -24.72
CA PRO A 169 3.79 -0.88 -25.17
C PRO A 169 4.78 0.21 -24.76
N GLY A 170 5.93 -0.18 -24.25
CA GLY A 170 6.97 0.73 -23.78
C GLY A 170 6.85 1.16 -22.32
N VAL A 171 5.69 0.96 -21.68
CA VAL A 171 5.53 1.23 -20.24
C VAL A 171 6.02 0.03 -19.43
N SER A 172 7.02 0.23 -18.57
CA SER A 172 7.48 -0.82 -17.65
C SER A 172 6.41 -1.10 -16.58
N PRO A 173 6.04 -2.38 -16.33
CA PRO A 173 5.23 -2.76 -15.18
C PRO A 173 6.03 -2.78 -13.88
N GLY A 174 7.26 -2.32 -13.90
CA GLY A 174 8.17 -2.32 -12.75
C GLY A 174 7.66 -1.45 -11.60
N LEU A 175 7.49 -2.06 -10.42
CA LEU A 175 7.03 -1.38 -9.24
C LEU A 175 8.21 -0.94 -8.38
N ALA A 176 8.16 0.29 -7.88
CA ALA A 176 9.09 0.82 -6.88
C ALA A 176 8.39 0.86 -5.51
N VAL A 177 9.01 0.25 -4.49
CA VAL A 177 8.43 0.18 -3.14
C VAL A 177 9.47 0.41 -2.06
N LEU A 178 9.03 0.81 -0.87
CA LEU A 178 9.94 1.03 0.27
C LEU A 178 10.35 -0.30 0.92
N SER A 179 9.41 -1.22 1.09
CA SER A 179 9.64 -2.54 1.68
C SER A 179 9.20 -3.64 0.71
N ASP A 180 10.13 -4.53 0.36
CA ASP A 180 9.87 -5.61 -0.60
C ASP A 180 10.31 -6.98 -0.06
N PRO A 181 9.71 -7.46 1.01
CA PRO A 181 10.03 -8.77 1.57
C PRO A 181 9.74 -9.91 0.60
N ALA A 182 8.78 -9.74 -0.30
CA ALA A 182 8.44 -10.73 -1.32
C ALA A 182 9.44 -10.84 -2.47
N CYS A 183 10.43 -9.94 -2.57
CA CYS A 183 11.41 -9.87 -3.64
C CYS A 183 10.80 -9.78 -5.05
N LEU A 184 9.72 -8.99 -5.19
CA LEU A 184 8.95 -8.85 -6.44
C LEU A 184 9.14 -7.50 -7.13
N ALA A 185 9.51 -6.46 -6.38
CA ALA A 185 9.63 -5.13 -6.93
C ALA A 185 10.90 -4.97 -7.77
N GLU A 186 10.82 -4.15 -8.81
CA GLU A 186 11.95 -3.78 -9.66
C GLU A 186 12.92 -2.85 -8.93
N LYS A 187 12.36 -1.88 -8.19
CA LYS A 187 13.14 -0.96 -7.35
C LYS A 187 12.63 -1.04 -5.92
N TRP A 188 13.55 -1.13 -4.98
CA TRP A 188 13.20 -1.31 -3.57
C TRP A 188 14.08 -0.50 -2.62
N GLY A 189 13.49 -0.11 -1.49
CA GLY A 189 14.22 0.52 -0.42
C GLY A 189 14.99 -0.50 0.43
N THR A 190 14.29 -1.55 0.85
CA THR A 190 14.84 -2.70 1.56
C THR A 190 14.02 -3.97 1.27
N ARG A 191 14.66 -5.14 1.43
CA ARG A 191 13.99 -6.45 1.43
C ARG A 191 13.49 -6.86 2.81
N GLU A 192 13.75 -6.06 3.83
CA GLU A 192 13.24 -6.33 5.16
C GLU A 192 11.74 -6.07 5.26
N ASP A 193 11.06 -6.96 5.99
CA ASP A 193 9.67 -6.74 6.40
C ASP A 193 9.66 -5.87 7.65
N PHE A 194 9.27 -4.60 7.50
CA PHE A 194 9.11 -3.65 8.59
C PHE A 194 7.79 -2.89 8.49
N LEU A 195 7.35 -2.29 9.59
CA LEU A 195 6.09 -1.57 9.62
C LEU A 195 6.24 -0.15 9.08
N ILE A 196 5.67 0.10 7.90
CA ILE A 196 5.44 1.47 7.43
C ILE A 196 4.22 2.01 8.17
N ALA A 197 4.40 3.07 8.95
CA ALA A 197 3.37 3.57 9.88
C ALA A 197 2.01 3.86 9.23
N SER A 198 1.99 4.31 7.98
CA SER A 198 0.75 4.51 7.22
C SER A 198 -0.11 3.27 7.05
N SER A 199 0.46 2.06 7.22
CA SER A 199 -0.32 0.81 7.16
C SER A 199 -1.28 0.63 8.33
N CYS A 200 -1.02 1.28 9.46
CA CYS A 200 -1.90 1.25 10.64
C CYS A 200 -3.21 2.02 10.41
N LEU A 201 -3.22 2.98 9.52
CA LEU A 201 -4.36 3.88 9.27
C LEU A 201 -4.85 3.78 7.83
N ASN A 202 -6.00 4.40 7.55
CA ASN A 202 -6.59 4.44 6.21
C ASN A 202 -6.58 5.86 5.62
N SER A 203 -7.78 6.45 5.47
CA SER A 203 -8.00 7.78 4.88
C SER A 203 -7.25 8.88 5.63
N VAL A 204 -7.22 8.82 6.95
CA VAL A 204 -6.60 9.87 7.80
C VAL A 204 -5.08 10.02 7.63
N VAL A 205 -4.43 9.13 6.89
CA VAL A 205 -2.99 9.21 6.56
C VAL A 205 -2.75 9.19 5.06
N SER A 206 -3.82 9.29 4.28
CA SER A 206 -3.77 9.24 2.81
C SER A 206 -4.72 10.23 2.15
N GLY A 207 -4.59 11.50 2.53
CA GLY A 207 -5.31 12.62 1.93
C GLY A 207 -6.79 12.64 2.22
N LEU A 208 -7.25 11.97 3.26
CA LEU A 208 -8.67 11.75 3.60
C LEU A 208 -9.47 11.12 2.46
N LEU A 209 -8.81 10.36 1.59
CA LEU A 209 -9.46 9.69 0.46
C LEU A 209 -9.88 8.27 0.82
N SER A 210 -11.00 7.82 0.26
CA SER A 210 -11.42 6.43 0.33
C SER A 210 -10.50 5.53 -0.51
N ARG A 211 -10.67 4.22 -0.43
CA ARG A 211 -10.22 3.34 -1.50
C ARG A 211 -10.92 3.71 -2.80
N THR A 212 -10.31 3.40 -3.93
CA THR A 212 -10.89 3.66 -5.24
C THR A 212 -12.06 2.71 -5.54
N VAL A 213 -13.04 3.23 -6.26
CA VAL A 213 -14.30 2.59 -6.63
C VAL A 213 -14.49 2.72 -8.13
N TYR A 214 -15.00 1.65 -8.75
CA TYR A 214 -15.47 1.68 -10.11
C TYR A 214 -16.89 1.10 -10.16
N ARG A 215 -17.84 1.93 -10.51
CA ARG A 215 -19.24 1.57 -10.66
C ARG A 215 -19.79 2.27 -11.91
N PRO A 216 -20.31 1.53 -12.90
CA PRO A 216 -20.66 2.08 -14.21
C PRO A 216 -21.73 3.19 -14.20
N ASP A 217 -22.57 3.23 -13.18
CA ASP A 217 -23.58 4.30 -13.00
C ASP A 217 -22.99 5.60 -12.41
N LEU A 218 -21.79 5.54 -11.84
CA LEU A 218 -21.09 6.71 -11.28
C LEU A 218 -19.90 7.15 -12.13
N ILE A 219 -19.28 6.21 -12.85
CA ILE A 219 -18.06 6.44 -13.62
C ILE A 219 -18.35 6.31 -15.09
N GLY A 220 -18.41 7.46 -15.78
CA GLY A 220 -18.60 7.52 -17.22
C GLY A 220 -17.35 7.10 -18.02
N PRO A 221 -17.49 6.94 -19.34
CA PRO A 221 -16.40 6.43 -20.20
C PRO A 221 -15.14 7.30 -20.23
N GLN A 222 -15.25 8.58 -19.91
CA GLN A 222 -14.12 9.52 -19.90
C GLN A 222 -13.73 9.96 -18.49
N ASP A 223 -14.38 9.42 -17.47
CA ASP A 223 -14.06 9.72 -16.07
C ASP A 223 -12.90 8.87 -15.56
N PHE A 224 -12.15 9.40 -14.62
CA PHE A 224 -11.26 8.61 -13.79
C PHE A 224 -12.07 7.73 -12.81
N HIS A 225 -11.46 6.67 -12.30
CA HIS A 225 -12.03 5.90 -11.20
C HIS A 225 -12.36 6.80 -10.00
N GLY A 226 -13.43 6.48 -9.28
CA GLY A 226 -13.92 7.32 -8.21
C GLY A 226 -13.22 7.11 -6.88
N ALA A 227 -13.20 8.17 -6.07
CA ALA A 227 -12.93 8.08 -4.65
C ALA A 227 -13.80 9.08 -3.89
N VAL A 228 -14.06 8.80 -2.62
CA VAL A 228 -14.78 9.68 -1.69
C VAL A 228 -13.78 10.47 -0.88
N PHE A 229 -14.06 11.74 -0.65
CA PHE A 229 -13.31 12.60 0.24
C PHE A 229 -14.05 12.73 1.58
N TYR A 230 -13.36 12.41 2.67
CA TYR A 230 -13.89 12.47 4.03
C TYR A 230 -13.59 13.83 4.65
N ASP A 231 -14.15 14.89 4.10
CA ASP A 231 -13.95 16.29 4.52
C ASP A 231 -14.34 16.55 5.97
N GLN A 232 -15.27 15.78 6.53
CA GLN A 232 -15.68 15.85 7.94
C GLN A 232 -14.56 15.44 8.91
N TRP A 233 -13.43 14.91 8.44
CA TRP A 233 -12.29 14.46 9.27
C TRP A 233 -11.04 15.33 9.10
N GLN A 234 -11.16 16.54 8.59
CA GLN A 234 -10.02 17.45 8.39
C GLN A 234 -9.21 17.72 9.67
N ASP A 235 -9.88 17.78 10.81
CA ASP A 235 -9.28 17.93 12.14
C ASP A 235 -8.45 16.69 12.59
N ARG A 236 -8.58 15.57 11.89
CA ARG A 236 -7.94 14.28 12.16
C ARG A 236 -6.96 13.85 11.10
N ASP A 237 -6.70 14.71 10.13
CA ASP A 237 -5.78 14.41 9.03
C ASP A 237 -4.33 14.35 9.51
N LEU A 238 -3.74 13.19 9.40
CA LEU A 238 -2.35 12.89 9.76
C LEU A 238 -1.45 12.75 8.53
N THR A 239 -1.95 13.05 7.33
CA THR A 239 -1.24 12.85 6.07
C THR A 239 0.10 13.56 6.07
N TYR A 240 0.11 14.84 6.39
CA TYR A 240 1.37 15.61 6.43
C TYR A 240 2.17 15.40 7.70
N GLN A 241 1.56 14.99 8.81
CA GLN A 241 2.32 14.53 9.96
C GLN A 241 3.21 13.33 9.58
N PHE A 242 2.66 12.37 8.82
CA PHE A 242 3.41 11.21 8.32
C PHE A 242 4.52 11.63 7.37
N ILE A 243 4.19 12.42 6.35
CA ILE A 243 5.13 12.84 5.30
C ILE A 243 6.26 13.68 5.91
N ASP A 244 5.94 14.74 6.63
CA ASP A 244 6.91 15.70 7.16
C ASP A 244 7.81 15.03 8.24
N ARG A 245 7.27 14.07 9.02
CA ARG A 245 8.07 13.29 9.99
C ARG A 245 9.12 12.44 9.32
N ILE A 246 8.81 11.80 8.21
CA ILE A 246 9.78 10.99 7.45
C ILE A 246 10.78 11.89 6.73
N GLU A 247 10.31 12.96 6.10
CA GLU A 247 11.16 13.94 5.41
C GLU A 247 12.23 14.53 6.35
N ALA A 248 11.89 14.81 7.61
CA ALA A 248 12.84 15.29 8.63
C ALA A 248 14.01 14.31 8.89
N HIS A 249 13.89 13.06 8.49
CA HIS A 249 14.95 12.04 8.60
C HIS A 249 15.72 11.82 7.29
N PHE A 250 15.46 12.57 6.24
CA PHE A 250 16.20 12.46 4.98
C PHE A 250 17.69 12.67 5.20
N ARG A 251 18.49 11.88 4.49
CA ARG A 251 19.96 11.96 4.47
C ARG A 251 20.42 11.96 3.02
N PRO A 252 21.59 12.49 2.72
CA PRO A 252 22.17 12.42 1.38
C PRO A 252 22.22 11.00 0.83
N PRO A 253 22.12 10.82 -0.50
CA PRO A 253 22.10 9.51 -1.12
C PRO A 253 23.32 8.68 -0.76
N ARG A 254 23.12 7.45 -0.28
CA ARG A 254 24.19 6.48 -0.10
C ARG A 254 24.52 5.83 -1.45
N GLN A 255 25.81 5.62 -1.74
CA GLN A 255 26.23 4.94 -2.97
C GLN A 255 26.04 3.41 -2.90
N THR A 256 25.98 2.85 -1.71
CA THR A 256 25.76 1.41 -1.51
C THR A 256 24.35 1.00 -1.94
N PRO A 257 24.21 -0.09 -2.72
CA PRO A 257 22.91 -0.63 -3.04
C PRO A 257 22.22 -1.14 -1.76
N PRO A 258 20.87 -1.24 -1.75
CA PRO A 258 20.17 -1.84 -0.64
C PRO A 258 20.59 -3.31 -0.48
N PRO A 259 20.55 -3.86 0.76
CA PRO A 259 20.91 -5.25 1.00
C PRO A 259 20.10 -6.21 0.14
N PRO A 260 20.68 -7.32 -0.30
CA PRO A 260 19.95 -8.37 -1.01
C PRO A 260 18.85 -8.96 -0.11
N GLY A 261 17.85 -9.56 -0.71
CA GLY A 261 16.81 -10.31 0.01
C GLY A 261 17.34 -11.58 0.67
N PRO A 262 16.45 -12.37 1.29
CA PRO A 262 16.83 -13.64 1.91
C PRO A 262 17.46 -14.57 0.87
N GLN A 263 18.55 -15.22 1.25
CA GLN A 263 19.19 -16.23 0.41
C GLN A 263 18.44 -17.55 0.58
N THR A 264 17.49 -17.80 -0.30
CA THR A 264 16.65 -19.00 -0.28
C THR A 264 16.15 -19.29 -1.69
N ASP A 265 15.97 -20.59 -2.00
CA ASP A 265 15.32 -21.04 -3.24
C ASP A 265 13.80 -20.96 -3.14
N LEU A 266 13.25 -20.77 -1.92
CA LEU A 266 11.81 -20.62 -1.70
C LEU A 266 11.36 -19.24 -2.13
N THR A 267 10.41 -19.15 -3.05
CA THR A 267 9.78 -17.88 -3.41
C THR A 267 8.72 -17.48 -2.38
N ALA A 268 8.46 -16.19 -2.25
CA ALA A 268 7.39 -15.68 -1.39
C ALA A 268 6.00 -16.27 -1.77
N ALA A 269 5.78 -16.58 -3.04
CA ALA A 269 4.56 -17.22 -3.53
C ALA A 269 4.43 -18.67 -3.05
N GLU A 270 5.54 -19.41 -3.03
CA GLU A 270 5.59 -20.78 -2.52
C GLU A 270 5.44 -20.81 -1.00
N GLU A 271 6.08 -19.86 -0.29
CA GLU A 271 5.89 -19.72 1.16
C GLU A 271 4.40 -19.52 1.52
N VAL A 272 3.70 -18.62 0.83
CA VAL A 272 2.25 -18.43 1.01
C VAL A 272 1.47 -19.70 0.69
N THR A 273 1.88 -20.45 -0.33
CA THR A 273 1.25 -21.74 -0.69
C THR A 273 1.47 -22.81 0.38
N GLN A 274 2.66 -22.85 0.98
CA GLN A 274 2.95 -23.74 2.11
C GLN A 274 2.11 -23.39 3.33
N ILE A 275 1.98 -22.09 3.66
CA ILE A 275 1.10 -21.61 4.74
C ILE A 275 -0.35 -22.06 4.49
N CYS A 276 -0.88 -21.88 3.27
CA CYS A 276 -2.23 -22.36 2.92
C CYS A 276 -2.38 -23.86 3.19
N ARG A 277 -1.39 -24.67 2.79
CA ARG A 277 -1.42 -26.13 2.97
C ARG A 277 -1.36 -26.53 4.44
N VAL A 278 -0.43 -25.95 5.20
CA VAL A 278 -0.23 -26.28 6.63
C VAL A 278 -1.45 -25.94 7.47
N PHE A 279 -2.08 -24.79 7.21
CA PHE A 279 -3.22 -24.32 7.98
C PHE A 279 -4.58 -24.65 7.36
N GLY A 280 -4.63 -25.39 6.25
CA GLY A 280 -5.88 -25.80 5.60
C GLY A 280 -6.67 -24.63 4.99
N VAL A 281 -6.02 -23.51 4.68
CA VAL A 281 -6.65 -22.33 4.10
C VAL A 281 -6.86 -22.54 2.60
N ARG A 282 -8.10 -22.62 2.14
CA ARG A 282 -8.46 -22.87 0.73
C ARG A 282 -8.33 -21.61 -0.13
N ASP A 283 -8.81 -20.49 0.38
CA ASP A 283 -8.68 -19.20 -0.31
C ASP A 283 -7.38 -18.50 0.09
N ARG A 284 -6.42 -18.48 -0.84
CA ARG A 284 -5.15 -17.76 -0.69
C ARG A 284 -5.32 -16.28 -0.30
N ASN A 285 -6.49 -15.69 -0.54
CA ASN A 285 -6.77 -14.30 -0.16
C ASN A 285 -6.93 -14.11 1.34
N LEU A 286 -7.16 -15.16 2.09
CA LEU A 286 -7.24 -15.14 3.55
C LEU A 286 -5.86 -15.16 4.22
N VAL A 287 -4.79 -15.45 3.46
CA VAL A 287 -3.40 -15.34 3.92
C VAL A 287 -2.86 -13.97 3.61
N LYS A 288 -2.40 -13.25 4.62
CA LYS A 288 -1.96 -11.85 4.57
C LYS A 288 -0.55 -11.70 5.10
N PRO A 289 0.48 -11.98 4.27
CA PRO A 289 1.87 -11.91 4.67
C PRO A 289 2.36 -10.47 4.76
N SER A 290 3.34 -10.24 5.57
CA SER A 290 4.03 -9.03 6.01
C SER A 290 3.47 -8.42 7.29
N ILE A 291 4.30 -7.68 8.00
CA ILE A 291 3.93 -6.96 9.23
C ILE A 291 2.76 -6.01 8.96
N GLY A 292 2.83 -5.23 7.88
CA GLY A 292 1.77 -4.28 7.52
C GLY A 292 0.43 -4.96 7.25
N GLU A 293 0.43 -6.07 6.53
CA GLU A 293 -0.80 -6.81 6.25
C GLU A 293 -1.34 -7.53 7.49
N ALA A 294 -0.48 -8.13 8.33
CA ALA A 294 -0.87 -8.75 9.59
C ALA A 294 -1.49 -7.72 10.56
N THR A 295 -0.89 -6.52 10.65
CA THR A 295 -1.44 -5.39 11.40
C THR A 295 -2.85 -5.04 10.91
N ARG A 296 -3.05 -4.94 9.60
CA ARG A 296 -4.36 -4.68 9.00
C ARG A 296 -5.38 -5.79 9.28
N VAL A 297 -4.95 -7.03 9.36
CA VAL A 297 -5.85 -8.15 9.74
C VAL A 297 -6.37 -7.94 11.16
N LEU A 298 -5.49 -7.67 12.10
CA LEU A 298 -5.89 -7.39 13.49
C LEU A 298 -6.81 -6.18 13.58
N LEU A 299 -6.55 -5.16 12.80
CA LEU A 299 -7.25 -3.89 12.92
C LEU A 299 -8.60 -3.87 12.18
N ARG A 300 -8.78 -4.62 11.08
CA ARG A 300 -9.88 -4.37 10.12
C ARG A 300 -10.60 -5.61 9.61
N ARG A 301 -10.17 -6.81 10.01
CA ARG A 301 -10.73 -8.06 9.50
C ARG A 301 -11.21 -8.94 10.67
N MET A 302 -11.66 -10.14 10.33
CA MET A 302 -11.94 -11.20 11.29
C MET A 302 -10.69 -12.08 11.41
N PRO A 303 -9.76 -11.77 12.34
CA PRO A 303 -8.53 -12.53 12.46
C PRO A 303 -8.82 -13.94 12.98
N TRP A 304 -8.14 -14.91 12.40
CA TRP A 304 -8.10 -16.27 12.95
C TRP A 304 -6.88 -16.44 13.86
N LYS A 305 -5.69 -16.17 13.32
CA LYS A 305 -4.42 -16.17 14.06
C LYS A 305 -3.38 -15.29 13.34
N ILE A 306 -2.34 -14.96 14.04
CA ILE A 306 -1.16 -14.29 13.47
C ILE A 306 0.03 -15.25 13.58
N LEU A 307 0.64 -15.56 12.45
CA LEU A 307 1.92 -16.25 12.40
C LEU A 307 3.04 -15.23 12.58
N VAL A 308 4.05 -15.57 13.37
CA VAL A 308 5.23 -14.74 13.61
C VAL A 308 6.49 -15.59 13.51
N HIS A 309 7.59 -15.00 13.04
CA HIS A 309 8.85 -15.74 12.96
C HIS A 309 9.47 -16.00 14.35
N SER A 310 9.17 -15.16 15.32
CA SER A 310 9.62 -15.27 16.73
C SER A 310 8.63 -14.58 17.65
N LEU A 311 8.59 -14.93 18.93
CA LEU A 311 7.88 -14.21 20.00
C LEU A 311 8.79 -13.24 20.74
N ASP A 312 10.09 -13.23 20.43
CA ASP A 312 11.10 -12.39 21.09
C ASP A 312 11.49 -11.15 20.28
N ASP A 313 10.88 -10.96 19.10
CA ASP A 313 11.15 -9.81 18.24
C ASP A 313 10.28 -8.60 18.59
N GLU A 314 10.41 -8.13 19.84
CA GLU A 314 9.70 -6.92 20.31
C GLU A 314 10.03 -5.69 19.46
N ALA A 315 11.23 -5.61 18.90
CA ALA A 315 11.67 -4.49 18.09
C ALA A 315 10.80 -4.29 16.84
N HIS A 316 10.38 -5.36 16.18
CA HIS A 316 9.57 -5.30 14.96
C HIS A 316 8.10 -5.69 15.17
N LEU A 317 7.81 -6.59 16.11
CA LEU A 317 6.50 -7.21 16.26
C LEU A 317 5.77 -6.84 17.56
N GLY A 318 6.37 -6.04 18.45
CA GLY A 318 5.79 -5.70 19.76
C GLY A 318 4.38 -5.12 19.65
N HIS A 319 4.09 -4.27 18.66
CA HIS A 319 2.76 -3.75 18.39
C HIS A 319 1.77 -4.86 17.97
N LEU A 320 2.23 -5.88 17.20
CA LEU A 320 1.39 -7.03 16.83
C LEU A 320 1.08 -7.89 18.05
N TYR A 321 2.05 -8.11 18.94
CA TYR A 321 1.83 -8.86 20.18
C TYR A 321 0.81 -8.18 21.07
N GLN A 322 0.91 -6.85 21.22
CA GLN A 322 -0.05 -6.07 21.99
C GLN A 322 -1.45 -6.16 21.37
N LEU A 323 -1.58 -5.85 20.07
CA LEU A 323 -2.88 -5.88 19.38
C LEU A 323 -3.51 -7.28 19.39
N ALA A 324 -2.72 -8.34 19.21
CA ALA A 324 -3.20 -9.70 19.25
C ALA A 324 -3.73 -10.07 20.65
N ARG A 325 -3.02 -9.63 21.71
CA ARG A 325 -3.46 -9.84 23.11
C ARG A 325 -4.76 -9.10 23.40
N GLU A 326 -4.87 -7.83 23.01
CA GLU A 326 -6.08 -7.00 23.21
C GLU A 326 -7.31 -7.61 22.50
N LYS A 327 -7.09 -8.21 21.33
CA LYS A 327 -8.17 -8.82 20.52
C LYS A 327 -8.35 -10.30 20.77
N GLN A 328 -7.60 -10.89 21.70
CA GLN A 328 -7.62 -12.32 22.01
C GLN A 328 -7.38 -13.21 20.78
N VAL A 329 -6.47 -12.76 19.90
CA VAL A 329 -6.07 -13.50 18.70
C VAL A 329 -4.81 -14.28 19.00
N PRO A 330 -4.75 -15.59 18.73
CA PRO A 330 -3.57 -16.39 19.00
C PRO A 330 -2.41 -16.00 18.09
N LEU A 331 -1.22 -15.93 18.70
CA LEU A 331 0.07 -15.85 18.01
C LEU A 331 0.64 -17.27 17.89
N GLU A 332 1.16 -17.61 16.73
CA GLU A 332 1.78 -18.90 16.46
C GLU A 332 3.14 -18.70 15.79
N VAL A 333 4.19 -19.30 16.36
CA VAL A 333 5.53 -19.26 15.75
C VAL A 333 5.52 -20.19 14.54
N TYR A 334 5.93 -19.63 13.39
CA TYR A 334 6.04 -20.36 12.14
C TYR A 334 7.35 -19.96 11.44
N PRO A 335 8.08 -20.87 10.79
CA PRO A 335 9.37 -20.59 10.16
C PRO A 335 9.19 -19.76 8.87
N LEU A 336 8.78 -18.49 9.05
CA LEU A 336 8.69 -17.52 7.97
C LEU A 336 10.09 -17.17 7.47
N VAL A 337 10.26 -17.10 6.15
CA VAL A 337 11.54 -16.81 5.47
C VAL A 337 11.56 -15.39 4.91
N HIS A 338 10.51 -15.02 4.16
CA HIS A 338 10.40 -13.69 3.54
C HIS A 338 9.76 -12.67 4.47
N TYR A 339 8.93 -13.12 5.38
CA TYR A 339 8.11 -12.25 6.22
C TYR A 339 8.42 -12.44 7.70
N ARG A 340 8.27 -11.38 8.49
CA ARG A 340 8.34 -11.46 9.96
C ARG A 340 7.01 -11.85 10.56
N ALA A 341 5.91 -11.53 9.88
CA ALA A 341 4.57 -11.87 10.32
C ALA A 341 3.63 -12.19 9.13
N CYS A 342 2.58 -12.97 9.43
CA CYS A 342 1.52 -13.26 8.46
C CYS A 342 0.18 -13.39 9.19
N GLY A 343 -0.80 -12.57 8.79
CA GLY A 343 -2.16 -12.65 9.31
C GLY A 343 -2.99 -13.69 8.57
N LEU A 344 -3.68 -14.57 9.31
CA LEU A 344 -4.68 -15.48 8.75
C LEU A 344 -6.08 -14.97 9.12
N ILE A 345 -6.94 -14.85 8.11
CA ILE A 345 -8.34 -14.44 8.27
C ILE A 345 -9.19 -15.70 8.43
N ARG A 346 -10.19 -15.64 9.32
CA ARG A 346 -11.12 -16.73 9.52
C ARG A 346 -11.97 -16.95 8.27
N GLU A 347 -12.00 -18.20 7.79
CA GLU A 347 -12.96 -18.61 6.78
C GLU A 347 -14.37 -18.60 7.43
N MET A 348 -15.29 -17.85 6.85
CA MET A 348 -16.67 -17.89 7.29
C MET A 348 -17.26 -19.17 6.70
N ALA A 349 -17.66 -20.10 7.56
CA ALA A 349 -18.43 -21.24 7.09
C ALA A 349 -19.71 -20.73 6.42
N ASP A 350 -20.09 -21.37 5.34
CA ASP A 350 -21.37 -21.11 4.66
C ASP A 350 -22.48 -21.16 5.70
N ALA A 351 -23.17 -20.02 5.93
CA ALA A 351 -24.32 -19.91 6.79
C ALA A 351 -25.58 -20.15 5.98
#